data_5c0fcbf67ce9cc4859f61f0478608d7e
#
_entry.id   5c0fcbf67ce9cc4859f61f0478608d7e
#
_cell.length_a   1.000
_cell.length_b   1.000
_cell.length_c   1.000
_cell.angle_alpha   90.00
_cell.angle_beta   90.00
_cell.angle_gamma   90.00
#
_symmetry.space_group_name_H-M   'P 1'
#
loop_
_entity.id
_entity.type
_entity.pdbx_description
1 polymer ?
#
loop_
_entity_poly.entity_id
_entity_poly.type
_entity_poly.pdbx_seq_one_letter_code
_entity_poly.pdbx_strand_id
1 'polypeptide(L)'
;MRMDSGKVEIRGFWKALLVVVVMVFFMPFGMDGQTRKKGQRVRKPQLTEEEIRAKERLEEMVSMAQRIVFIDSMVVDRGSVMESIPLVGEIGRIGLSRELMGDIGCDSTFGHINQLGDICRYSAPLGEGKVLYGRDKYGDKWGDPFRLKGLEQFGEGSLADWPFVMADGMTMYFSAKGEESIGGYDIFITRYDAASGKYLKAENIGMPFNSTANDYLYIEDEYDDIGWFVSDRRQPEGKVCIYVFIPSEVRSIYREEDPGRQENLASIMSIADTWGDGAEREAAMGRLEALRSRIEGKGEGGSGEIEFVVNDDVTYRSMSEFKSDHNRELYAELLKSMDRKEQLDAGIEREREYYRKAGEKLKGQLGEEIMAKELESEALEKEIAERTKAIRNSENGL
;
A
#
# COMPACT_ATOMS: atom_id res chain seq x y z
N MET A 1 -0.22 -35.44 -47.39
CA MET A 1 -0.42 -36.17 -46.14
C MET A 1 -0.95 -35.15 -45.10
N ARG A 2 -2.26 -35.12 -44.87
CA ARG A 2 -2.95 -34.22 -43.95
C ARG A 2 -2.79 -34.77 -42.55
N MET A 3 -2.38 -33.94 -41.60
CA MET A 3 -2.52 -34.25 -40.18
C MET A 3 -3.50 -33.24 -39.53
N ASP A 4 -4.44 -33.86 -38.89
CA ASP A 4 -5.65 -33.33 -38.32
C ASP A 4 -5.39 -32.56 -37.01
N SER A 5 -6.04 -31.42 -36.85
CA SER A 5 -5.96 -30.60 -35.64
C SER A 5 -7.00 -31.06 -34.64
N GLY A 6 -6.58 -31.79 -33.62
CA GLY A 6 -7.44 -32.14 -32.48
C GLY A 6 -7.72 -30.92 -31.59
N LYS A 7 -8.93 -30.41 -31.67
CA LYS A 7 -9.49 -29.49 -30.67
C LYS A 7 -9.83 -30.27 -29.40
N VAL A 8 -9.17 -29.94 -28.29
CA VAL A 8 -9.63 -30.34 -26.97
C VAL A 8 -10.60 -29.26 -26.46
N GLU A 9 -11.88 -29.64 -26.43
CA GLU A 9 -12.93 -28.87 -25.76
C GLU A 9 -12.76 -29.01 -24.24
N ILE A 10 -12.35 -27.98 -23.55
CA ILE A 10 -12.49 -27.87 -22.10
C ILE A 10 -13.82 -27.14 -21.84
N ARG A 11 -14.87 -27.92 -21.66
CA ARG A 11 -16.19 -27.45 -21.20
C ARG A 11 -16.19 -27.32 -19.69
N GLY A 12 -16.41 -26.06 -19.20
CA GLY A 12 -17.50 -25.83 -18.29
C GLY A 12 -17.34 -26.25 -16.83
N PHE A 13 -16.74 -25.40 -15.99
CA PHE A 13 -16.99 -25.48 -14.54
C PHE A 13 -17.12 -24.12 -13.82
N TRP A 14 -17.10 -22.98 -14.52
CA TRP A 14 -17.04 -21.67 -13.90
C TRP A 14 -18.20 -20.71 -14.25
N LYS A 15 -19.41 -21.22 -14.50
CA LYS A 15 -20.58 -20.36 -14.82
C LYS A 15 -21.76 -20.47 -13.85
N ALA A 16 -21.57 -20.96 -12.65
CA ALA A 16 -22.70 -21.20 -11.72
C ALA A 16 -22.72 -20.33 -10.45
N LEU A 17 -21.76 -19.46 -10.20
CA LEU A 17 -21.71 -18.75 -8.90
C LEU A 17 -22.02 -17.23 -8.93
N LEU A 18 -22.43 -16.67 -10.05
CA LEU A 18 -22.59 -15.20 -10.15
C LEU A 18 -23.96 -14.71 -10.61
N VAL A 19 -25.03 -15.50 -10.46
CA VAL A 19 -26.39 -15.12 -10.99
C VAL A 19 -27.48 -15.05 -9.91
N VAL A 20 -27.22 -15.23 -8.63
CA VAL A 20 -28.31 -15.34 -7.63
C VAL A 20 -28.57 -14.04 -6.82
N VAL A 21 -27.77 -12.99 -6.94
CA VAL A 21 -27.95 -11.78 -6.09
C VAL A 21 -28.62 -10.57 -6.78
N VAL A 22 -28.93 -10.58 -8.08
CA VAL A 22 -29.43 -9.37 -8.79
C VAL A 22 -30.80 -9.57 -9.47
N MET A 23 -31.72 -10.33 -8.91
CA MET A 23 -33.10 -10.34 -9.43
C MET A 23 -34.17 -10.26 -8.34
N VAL A 24 -34.25 -9.13 -7.66
CA VAL A 24 -35.48 -8.68 -7.01
C VAL A 24 -35.53 -7.17 -7.16
N PHE A 25 -36.03 -6.65 -8.28
CA PHE A 25 -36.82 -5.41 -8.39
C PHE A 25 -37.00 -5.08 -9.89
N PHE A 26 -38.15 -5.39 -10.40
CA PHE A 26 -38.95 -4.65 -11.34
C PHE A 26 -39.97 -5.61 -12.02
N MET A 27 -41.19 -5.60 -11.54
CA MET A 27 -42.35 -6.01 -12.37
C MET A 27 -43.38 -4.91 -12.35
N PRO A 28 -43.90 -4.48 -13.52
CA PRO A 28 -45.05 -3.59 -13.58
C PRO A 28 -46.34 -4.35 -13.36
N PHE A 29 -47.27 -3.71 -12.68
CA PHE A 29 -48.65 -4.12 -12.49
C PHE A 29 -49.39 -4.19 -13.81
N GLY A 30 -50.03 -5.33 -14.13
CA GLY A 30 -51.04 -5.48 -15.15
C GLY A 30 -52.05 -6.53 -14.71
N MET A 31 -53.28 -6.10 -14.43
CA MET A 31 -54.44 -6.97 -14.10
C MET A 31 -54.93 -7.72 -15.34
N ASP A 32 -55.20 -8.99 -15.22
CA ASP A 32 -56.50 -9.64 -15.35
C ASP A 32 -56.38 -11.17 -15.58
N GLY A 33 -57.34 -11.92 -15.00
CA GLY A 33 -57.76 -13.21 -15.52
C GLY A 33 -57.49 -14.45 -14.67
N GLN A 34 -58.48 -14.84 -13.86
CA GLN A 34 -58.55 -16.05 -13.06
C GLN A 34 -58.28 -17.35 -13.85
N THR A 35 -57.37 -18.18 -13.36
CA THR A 35 -57.53 -19.64 -13.34
C THR A 35 -56.68 -20.22 -12.17
N ARG A 36 -57.39 -20.86 -11.21
CA ARG A 36 -56.78 -21.61 -10.09
C ARG A 36 -55.97 -22.80 -10.65
N LYS A 37 -54.63 -22.70 -10.63
CA LYS A 37 -53.74 -23.85 -10.64
C LYS A 37 -53.07 -23.97 -9.27
N LYS A 38 -53.12 -25.19 -8.69
CA LYS A 38 -52.48 -25.55 -7.42
C LYS A 38 -51.04 -25.07 -7.40
N GLY A 39 -50.73 -24.22 -6.42
CA GLY A 39 -49.40 -23.68 -6.24
C GLY A 39 -48.39 -24.79 -5.92
N GLN A 40 -47.49 -25.04 -6.84
CA GLN A 40 -46.20 -25.62 -6.50
C GLN A 40 -45.48 -24.60 -5.63
N ARG A 41 -45.33 -24.91 -4.33
CA ARG A 41 -44.42 -24.19 -3.45
C ARG A 41 -43.02 -24.37 -4.04
N VAL A 42 -42.49 -23.33 -4.68
CA VAL A 42 -41.07 -23.25 -5.02
C VAL A 42 -40.33 -23.32 -3.70
N ARG A 43 -39.70 -24.46 -3.43
CA ARG A 43 -38.76 -24.56 -2.29
C ARG A 43 -37.66 -23.55 -2.58
N LYS A 44 -37.47 -22.57 -1.70
CA LYS A 44 -36.26 -21.74 -1.71
C LYS A 44 -35.06 -22.71 -1.70
N PRO A 45 -34.05 -22.52 -2.56
CA PRO A 45 -32.85 -23.32 -2.50
C PRO A 45 -32.30 -23.25 -1.08
N GLN A 46 -32.03 -24.39 -0.48
CA GLN A 46 -31.33 -24.44 0.79
C GLN A 46 -29.88 -24.06 0.51
N LEU A 47 -29.36 -23.09 1.23
CA LEU A 47 -27.95 -22.70 1.19
C LEU A 47 -27.09 -23.89 1.58
N THR A 48 -25.95 -24.02 0.96
CA THR A 48 -24.90 -24.98 1.36
C THR A 48 -24.28 -24.58 2.70
N GLU A 49 -23.64 -25.51 3.39
CA GLU A 49 -22.93 -25.19 4.64
C GLU A 49 -21.83 -24.14 4.43
N GLU A 50 -21.18 -24.11 3.26
CA GLU A 50 -20.18 -23.11 2.90
C GLU A 50 -20.80 -21.72 2.71
N GLU A 51 -21.95 -21.63 2.04
CA GLU A 51 -22.70 -20.39 1.86
C GLU A 51 -23.21 -19.84 3.22
N ILE A 52 -23.62 -20.72 4.12
CA ILE A 52 -24.04 -20.33 5.47
C ILE A 52 -22.84 -19.74 6.25
N ARG A 53 -21.71 -20.42 6.25
CA ARG A 53 -20.48 -19.95 6.93
C ARG A 53 -19.97 -18.64 6.34
N ALA A 54 -20.00 -18.49 5.02
CA ALA A 54 -19.60 -17.26 4.36
C ALA A 54 -20.50 -16.08 4.76
N LYS A 55 -21.82 -16.33 4.85
CA LYS A 55 -22.79 -15.32 5.29
C LYS A 55 -22.61 -14.95 6.76
N GLU A 56 -22.42 -15.91 7.64
CA GLU A 56 -22.18 -15.67 9.07
C GLU A 56 -20.89 -14.85 9.27
N ARG A 57 -19.82 -15.17 8.54
CA ARG A 57 -18.56 -14.40 8.56
C ARG A 57 -18.77 -12.97 8.09
N LEU A 58 -19.53 -12.76 7.02
CA LEU A 58 -19.83 -11.43 6.49
C LEU A 58 -20.64 -10.60 7.52
N GLU A 59 -21.66 -11.19 8.15
CA GLU A 59 -22.48 -10.55 9.19
C GLU A 59 -21.62 -10.17 10.41
N GLU A 60 -20.69 -11.05 10.82
CA GLU A 60 -19.74 -10.78 11.89
C GLU A 60 -18.82 -9.59 11.51
N MET A 61 -18.24 -9.59 10.30
CA MET A 61 -17.37 -8.49 9.83
C MET A 61 -18.11 -7.16 9.74
N VAL A 62 -19.38 -7.15 9.30
CA VAL A 62 -20.21 -5.94 9.31
C VAL A 62 -20.39 -5.41 10.73
N SER A 63 -20.63 -6.29 11.70
CA SER A 63 -20.80 -5.89 13.11
C SER A 63 -19.51 -5.37 13.76
N MET A 64 -18.36 -5.80 13.25
CA MET A 64 -17.01 -5.45 13.72
C MET A 64 -16.32 -4.40 12.83
N ALA A 65 -17.07 -3.76 11.92
CA ALA A 65 -16.51 -2.79 11.00
C ALA A 65 -15.81 -1.64 11.73
N GLN A 66 -14.58 -1.34 11.31
CA GLN A 66 -13.79 -0.27 11.91
C GLN A 66 -14.38 1.09 11.56
N ARG A 67 -14.35 2.00 12.53
CA ARG A 67 -14.68 3.40 12.30
C ARG A 67 -13.48 4.10 11.66
N ILE A 68 -13.60 4.40 10.38
CA ILE A 68 -12.59 5.08 9.58
C ILE A 68 -13.23 6.29 8.92
N VAL A 69 -12.50 7.40 8.85
CA VAL A 69 -12.92 8.60 8.13
C VAL A 69 -12.29 8.57 6.74
N PHE A 70 -13.11 8.40 5.71
CA PHE A 70 -12.67 8.47 4.31
C PHE A 70 -12.82 9.91 3.82
N ILE A 71 -11.70 10.54 3.48
CA ILE A 71 -11.65 11.97 3.15
C ILE A 71 -11.89 12.28 1.68
N ASP A 72 -11.48 11.37 0.79
CA ASP A 72 -11.57 11.51 -0.66
C ASP A 72 -11.68 10.13 -1.34
N SER A 73 -12.09 10.11 -2.61
CA SER A 73 -12.07 8.90 -3.43
C SER A 73 -12.00 9.24 -4.91
N MET A 74 -11.29 8.43 -5.68
CA MET A 74 -11.18 8.59 -7.14
C MET A 74 -11.26 7.25 -7.86
N VAL A 75 -11.92 7.24 -9.02
CA VAL A 75 -12.01 6.06 -9.88
C VAL A 75 -10.99 6.18 -11.00
N VAL A 76 -10.13 5.16 -11.12
CA VAL A 76 -9.05 5.13 -12.10
C VAL A 76 -9.03 3.79 -12.84
N ASP A 77 -8.27 3.72 -13.93
CA ASP A 77 -7.94 2.44 -14.55
C ASP A 77 -7.01 1.65 -13.60
N ARG A 78 -7.24 0.35 -13.46
CA ARG A 78 -6.44 -0.48 -12.55
C ARG A 78 -4.94 -0.43 -12.86
N GLY A 79 -4.55 -0.22 -14.12
CA GLY A 79 -3.14 -0.06 -14.52
C GLY A 79 -2.52 1.27 -14.07
N SER A 80 -3.33 2.30 -13.79
CA SER A 80 -2.86 3.64 -13.43
C SER A 80 -2.90 3.93 -11.92
N VAL A 81 -3.12 2.90 -11.08
CA VAL A 81 -3.23 3.06 -9.61
C VAL A 81 -1.99 3.74 -9.04
N MET A 82 -0.80 3.24 -9.39
CA MET A 82 0.45 3.73 -8.81
C MET A 82 0.80 5.16 -9.24
N GLU A 83 0.36 5.57 -10.42
CA GLU A 83 0.51 6.94 -10.93
C GLU A 83 -0.47 7.92 -10.25
N SER A 84 -1.57 7.39 -9.71
CA SER A 84 -2.67 8.19 -9.14
C SER A 84 -2.54 8.40 -7.63
N ILE A 85 -1.71 7.62 -6.94
CA ILE A 85 -1.46 7.77 -5.50
C ILE A 85 -0.23 8.68 -5.32
N PRO A 86 -0.35 9.81 -4.61
CA PRO A 86 0.77 10.70 -4.33
C PRO A 86 1.69 10.05 -3.29
N LEU A 87 2.66 9.25 -3.74
CA LEU A 87 3.63 8.58 -2.88
C LEU A 87 4.87 9.44 -2.69
N VAL A 88 5.28 9.61 -1.45
CA VAL A 88 6.53 10.28 -1.07
C VAL A 88 7.60 9.27 -0.67
N GLY A 89 8.86 9.68 -0.72
CA GLY A 89 9.98 8.80 -0.40
C GLY A 89 9.97 8.25 1.02
N GLU A 90 9.28 8.92 1.92
CA GLU A 90 9.15 8.57 3.34
C GLU A 90 8.46 7.21 3.58
N ILE A 91 7.58 6.78 2.68
CA ILE A 91 6.95 5.45 2.74
C ILE A 91 7.65 4.39 1.89
N GLY A 92 8.77 4.74 1.26
CA GLY A 92 9.48 3.86 0.34
C GLY A 92 8.94 3.90 -1.10
N ARG A 93 9.12 2.82 -1.85
CA ARG A 93 8.68 2.71 -3.25
C ARG A 93 7.82 1.48 -3.44
N ILE A 94 6.65 1.67 -4.03
CA ILE A 94 5.70 0.62 -4.38
C ILE A 94 5.53 0.60 -5.89
N GLY A 95 5.46 -0.57 -6.49
CA GLY A 95 5.27 -0.70 -7.93
C GLY A 95 5.36 -2.13 -8.40
N LEU A 96 5.39 -2.31 -9.71
CA LEU A 96 5.66 -3.62 -10.30
C LEU A 96 7.04 -4.10 -9.87
N SER A 97 7.16 -5.38 -9.53
CA SER A 97 8.41 -5.92 -9.01
C SER A 97 9.57 -5.79 -10.02
N ARG A 98 9.28 -5.80 -11.33
CA ARG A 98 10.25 -5.51 -12.38
C ARG A 98 10.75 -4.06 -12.34
N GLU A 99 9.88 -3.09 -12.11
CA GLU A 99 10.27 -1.68 -12.02
C GLU A 99 11.16 -1.43 -10.79
N LEU A 100 10.89 -2.13 -9.70
CA LEU A 100 11.64 -2.01 -8.46
C LEU A 100 12.99 -2.73 -8.48
N MET A 101 13.08 -3.89 -9.15
CA MET A 101 14.21 -4.80 -9.06
C MET A 101 14.85 -5.14 -10.44
N GLY A 102 14.41 -4.52 -11.53
CA GLY A 102 14.92 -4.79 -12.87
C GLY A 102 14.67 -6.24 -13.32
N ASP A 103 15.65 -6.86 -13.95
CA ASP A 103 15.52 -8.18 -14.59
C ASP A 103 15.15 -9.34 -13.66
N ILE A 104 15.29 -9.14 -12.35
CA ILE A 104 14.90 -10.15 -11.35
C ILE A 104 13.45 -10.01 -10.87
N GLY A 105 12.75 -8.98 -11.30
CA GLY A 105 11.34 -8.75 -11.02
C GLY A 105 10.42 -9.37 -12.09
N CYS A 106 9.12 -9.29 -11.84
CA CYS A 106 8.06 -9.79 -12.71
C CYS A 106 7.07 -8.67 -13.08
N ASP A 107 6.57 -8.66 -14.31
CA ASP A 107 5.63 -7.65 -14.81
C ASP A 107 4.18 -7.84 -14.30
N SER A 108 3.90 -8.94 -13.64
CA SER A 108 2.54 -9.29 -13.17
C SER A 108 2.40 -9.30 -11.65
N THR A 109 3.43 -8.87 -10.92
CA THR A 109 3.47 -8.89 -9.46
C THR A 109 3.95 -7.55 -8.91
N PHE A 110 3.50 -7.24 -7.71
CA PHE A 110 3.84 -6.01 -7.03
C PHE A 110 4.85 -6.23 -5.91
N GLY A 111 5.53 -5.15 -5.54
CA GLY A 111 6.47 -5.15 -4.45
C GLY A 111 6.55 -3.79 -3.78
N HIS A 112 7.20 -3.78 -2.63
CA HIS A 112 7.51 -2.60 -1.84
C HIS A 112 8.98 -2.66 -1.43
N ILE A 113 9.69 -1.58 -1.68
CA ILE A 113 11.02 -1.32 -1.12
C ILE A 113 10.84 -0.26 -0.04
N ASN A 114 11.32 -0.53 1.17
CA ASN A 114 11.22 0.40 2.29
C ASN A 114 11.94 1.73 2.01
N GLN A 115 11.73 2.71 2.87
CA GLN A 115 12.32 4.05 2.80
C GLN A 115 13.84 4.03 2.66
N LEU A 116 14.53 3.14 3.37
CA LEU A 116 15.99 3.01 3.32
C LEU A 116 16.51 2.37 2.03
N GLY A 117 15.64 1.75 1.25
CA GLY A 117 16.04 1.05 0.03
C GLY A 117 16.81 -0.25 0.25
N ASP A 118 16.74 -0.84 1.45
CA ASP A 118 17.49 -2.03 1.87
C ASP A 118 16.61 -3.27 2.11
N ILE A 119 15.30 -3.11 2.26
CA ILE A 119 14.34 -4.20 2.42
C ILE A 119 13.35 -4.18 1.26
N CYS A 120 13.27 -5.29 0.53
CA CYS A 120 12.25 -5.48 -0.48
C CYS A 120 11.34 -6.66 -0.09
N ARG A 121 10.02 -6.42 -0.15
CA ARG A 121 9.00 -7.45 -0.06
C ARG A 121 8.19 -7.43 -1.33
N TYR A 122 8.03 -8.58 -1.97
CA TYR A 122 7.39 -8.66 -3.28
C TYR A 122 6.68 -9.98 -3.48
N SER A 123 5.76 -9.99 -4.41
CA SER A 123 5.04 -11.18 -4.83
C SER A 123 5.77 -11.85 -6.00
N ALA A 124 5.75 -13.16 -6.02
CA ALA A 124 6.25 -13.94 -7.15
C ALA A 124 5.35 -15.14 -7.44
N PRO A 125 5.26 -15.59 -8.72
CA PRO A 125 4.49 -16.77 -9.08
C PRO A 125 5.01 -18.05 -8.39
N LEU A 126 4.08 -18.89 -7.95
CA LEU A 126 4.36 -20.25 -7.47
C LEU A 126 3.24 -21.19 -7.94
N GLY A 127 3.53 -22.03 -8.94
CA GLY A 127 2.51 -22.85 -9.59
C GLY A 127 1.44 -21.96 -10.25
N GLU A 128 0.17 -22.20 -9.93
CA GLU A 128 -0.95 -21.39 -10.39
C GLU A 128 -1.23 -20.17 -9.48
N GLY A 129 -0.50 -20.04 -8.38
CA GLY A 129 -0.66 -18.99 -7.37
C GLY A 129 0.45 -17.95 -7.38
N LYS A 130 0.39 -17.08 -6.38
CA LYS A 130 1.41 -16.07 -6.05
C LYS A 130 1.71 -16.12 -4.56
N VAL A 131 2.97 -16.04 -4.19
CA VAL A 131 3.42 -16.03 -2.79
C VAL A 131 4.39 -14.89 -2.54
N LEU A 132 4.55 -14.51 -1.28
CA LEU A 132 5.40 -13.40 -0.90
C LEU A 132 6.84 -13.85 -0.67
N TYR A 133 7.75 -13.07 -1.22
CA TYR A 133 9.20 -13.20 -1.08
C TYR A 133 9.80 -11.95 -0.48
N GLY A 134 10.99 -12.11 0.07
CA GLY A 134 11.82 -11.02 0.54
C GLY A 134 13.19 -11.04 -0.11
N ARG A 135 13.79 -9.86 -0.20
CA ARG A 135 15.21 -9.63 -0.42
C ARG A 135 15.65 -8.54 0.53
N ASP A 136 16.78 -8.73 1.15
CA ASP A 136 17.43 -7.72 1.97
C ASP A 136 18.73 -7.33 1.29
N LYS A 137 19.08 -6.05 1.37
CA LYS A 137 20.26 -5.49 0.73
C LYS A 137 21.44 -5.55 1.70
N TYR A 138 22.58 -5.98 1.20
CA TYR A 138 23.84 -6.02 1.93
C TYR A 138 24.83 -5.10 1.21
N GLY A 139 25.08 -3.93 1.78
CA GLY A 139 25.76 -2.85 1.07
C GLY A 139 24.97 -2.43 -0.19
N ASP A 140 25.61 -2.43 -1.36
CA ASP A 140 24.94 -2.04 -2.61
C ASP A 140 24.27 -3.20 -3.38
N LYS A 141 24.29 -4.42 -2.83
CA LYS A 141 23.80 -5.62 -3.53
C LYS A 141 22.62 -6.24 -2.82
N TRP A 142 21.59 -6.56 -3.60
CA TRP A 142 20.48 -7.38 -3.14
C TRP A 142 20.95 -8.82 -2.87
N GLY A 143 20.61 -9.35 -1.70
CA GLY A 143 20.80 -10.75 -1.36
C GLY A 143 19.92 -11.69 -2.18
N ASP A 144 20.09 -13.00 -1.96
CA ASP A 144 19.25 -14.00 -2.60
C ASP A 144 17.78 -13.90 -2.17
N PRO A 145 16.82 -14.19 -3.06
CA PRO A 145 15.43 -14.20 -2.71
C PRO A 145 15.11 -15.30 -1.70
N PHE A 146 14.29 -14.97 -0.72
CA PHE A 146 13.78 -15.94 0.25
C PHE A 146 12.27 -15.84 0.38
N ARG A 147 11.60 -16.99 0.52
CA ARG A 147 10.17 -17.02 0.80
C ARG A 147 9.91 -16.52 2.21
N LEU A 148 8.91 -15.67 2.40
CA LEU A 148 8.51 -15.22 3.72
C LEU A 148 7.94 -16.39 4.51
N LYS A 149 8.49 -16.62 5.71
CA LYS A 149 8.07 -17.68 6.62
C LYS A 149 6.97 -17.18 7.56
N GLY A 150 6.07 -18.09 7.98
CA GLY A 150 4.95 -17.76 8.85
C GLY A 150 3.65 -17.46 8.10
N LEU A 151 3.70 -17.40 6.76
CA LEU A 151 2.56 -17.15 5.89
C LEU A 151 2.11 -18.41 5.13
N GLU A 152 2.25 -19.58 5.76
CA GLU A 152 1.93 -20.88 5.16
C GLU A 152 0.43 -21.02 4.81
N GLN A 153 -0.45 -20.25 5.43
CA GLN A 153 -1.88 -20.15 5.07
C GLN A 153 -2.11 -19.64 3.64
N PHE A 154 -1.12 -18.95 3.07
CA PHE A 154 -1.10 -18.51 1.67
C PHE A 154 -0.05 -19.31 0.90
N GLY A 155 -0.23 -20.62 0.85
CA GLY A 155 0.64 -21.56 0.19
C GLY A 155 0.39 -21.68 -1.32
N GLU A 156 0.72 -22.85 -1.86
CA GLU A 156 0.48 -23.16 -3.27
C GLU A 156 -1.02 -23.07 -3.61
N GLY A 157 -1.34 -22.39 -4.71
CA GLY A 157 -2.72 -22.14 -5.14
C GLY A 157 -3.38 -20.90 -4.54
N SER A 158 -2.80 -20.28 -3.52
CA SER A 158 -3.24 -18.98 -3.02
C SER A 158 -2.69 -17.84 -3.89
N LEU A 159 -3.34 -16.69 -3.82
CA LEU A 159 -2.90 -15.48 -4.52
C LEU A 159 -2.55 -14.43 -3.46
N ALA A 160 -1.26 -14.24 -3.15
CA ALA A 160 -0.79 -13.17 -2.28
C ALA A 160 0.00 -12.14 -3.09
N ASP A 161 -0.40 -10.87 -3.01
CA ASP A 161 0.17 -9.77 -3.80
C ASP A 161 0.11 -8.44 -3.03
N TRP A 162 0.64 -7.37 -3.60
CA TRP A 162 0.58 -6.00 -3.09
C TRP A 162 1.12 -5.83 -1.66
N PRO A 163 2.32 -6.34 -1.33
CA PRO A 163 2.88 -6.14 0.00
C PRO A 163 3.26 -4.68 0.23
N PHE A 164 2.97 -4.19 1.42
CA PHE A 164 3.39 -2.90 1.94
C PHE A 164 3.91 -3.07 3.38
N VAL A 165 5.13 -2.66 3.63
CA VAL A 165 5.77 -2.71 4.96
C VAL A 165 5.71 -1.33 5.57
N MET A 166 5.19 -1.24 6.79
CA MET A 166 5.12 0.00 7.57
C MET A 166 6.52 0.54 7.91
N ALA A 167 6.60 1.80 8.33
CA ALA A 167 7.85 2.44 8.70
C ALA A 167 8.57 1.74 9.88
N ASP A 168 7.84 0.97 10.71
CA ASP A 168 8.41 0.13 11.78
C ASP A 168 9.28 -1.03 11.25
N GLY A 169 9.26 -1.30 9.95
CA GLY A 169 9.97 -2.39 9.27
C GLY A 169 9.49 -3.79 9.64
N MET A 170 8.46 -3.92 10.46
CA MET A 170 7.96 -5.19 11.00
C MET A 170 6.52 -5.49 10.60
N THR A 171 5.65 -4.49 10.62
CA THR A 171 4.25 -4.62 10.24
C THR A 171 4.12 -4.61 8.72
N MET A 172 3.41 -5.58 8.16
CA MET A 172 3.21 -5.69 6.72
C MET A 172 1.73 -5.91 6.42
N TYR A 173 1.21 -5.09 5.52
CA TYR A 173 -0.07 -5.31 4.84
C TYR A 173 0.18 -5.96 3.49
N PHE A 174 -0.74 -6.79 3.05
CA PHE A 174 -0.73 -7.38 1.71
C PHE A 174 -2.13 -7.85 1.34
N SER A 175 -2.40 -7.99 0.06
CA SER A 175 -3.65 -8.59 -0.38
C SER A 175 -3.48 -10.07 -0.68
N ALA A 176 -4.49 -10.86 -0.34
CA ALA A 176 -4.49 -12.28 -0.66
C ALA A 176 -5.89 -12.81 -0.93
N LYS A 177 -5.94 -13.88 -1.72
CA LYS A 177 -7.13 -14.69 -1.94
C LYS A 177 -6.88 -16.11 -1.42
N GLY A 178 -7.62 -16.49 -0.39
CA GLY A 178 -7.50 -17.78 0.30
C GLY A 178 -8.74 -18.10 1.12
N GLU A 179 -8.66 -19.07 1.99
CA GLU A 179 -9.80 -19.56 2.80
C GLU A 179 -10.39 -18.50 3.75
N GLU A 180 -9.55 -17.55 4.20
CA GLU A 180 -9.97 -16.49 5.12
C GLU A 180 -10.44 -15.22 4.39
N SER A 181 -10.45 -15.20 3.06
CA SER A 181 -11.01 -14.11 2.28
C SER A 181 -12.53 -14.17 2.26
N ILE A 182 -13.18 -13.00 2.23
CA ILE A 182 -14.65 -12.87 2.13
C ILE A 182 -15.11 -12.65 0.70
N GLY A 183 -14.20 -12.24 -0.17
CA GLY A 183 -14.48 -11.96 -1.58
C GLY A 183 -13.42 -12.50 -2.51
N GLY A 184 -12.84 -11.61 -3.31
CA GLY A 184 -11.70 -11.89 -4.15
C GLY A 184 -10.39 -11.78 -3.37
N TYR A 185 -9.58 -10.76 -3.70
CA TYR A 185 -8.48 -10.35 -2.86
C TYR A 185 -9.01 -9.61 -1.64
N ASP A 186 -8.54 -9.97 -0.47
CA ASP A 186 -8.74 -9.25 0.79
C ASP A 186 -7.40 -8.75 1.32
N ILE A 187 -7.41 -7.65 2.07
CA ILE A 187 -6.23 -7.11 2.73
C ILE A 187 -6.01 -7.82 4.07
N PHE A 188 -4.79 -8.27 4.29
CA PHE A 188 -4.33 -8.92 5.51
C PHE A 188 -3.22 -8.11 6.14
N ILE A 189 -3.11 -8.21 7.47
CA ILE A 189 -2.04 -7.64 8.26
C ILE A 189 -1.25 -8.76 8.93
N THR A 190 0.06 -8.61 9.00
CA THR A 190 0.96 -9.48 9.76
C THR A 190 2.10 -8.67 10.35
N ARG A 191 2.84 -9.28 11.27
CA ARG A 191 4.01 -8.66 11.90
C ARG A 191 5.17 -9.63 11.93
N TYR A 192 6.35 -9.14 11.59
CA TYR A 192 7.58 -9.91 11.69
C TYR A 192 7.99 -10.06 13.15
N ASP A 193 8.22 -11.30 13.58
CA ASP A 193 8.77 -11.63 14.89
C ASP A 193 10.27 -11.91 14.76
N ALA A 194 11.08 -10.96 15.16
CA ALA A 194 12.54 -11.05 15.10
C ALA A 194 13.12 -12.21 15.95
N ALA A 195 12.40 -12.65 16.99
CA ALA A 195 12.86 -13.75 17.83
C ALA A 195 12.78 -15.10 17.13
N SER A 196 11.71 -15.32 16.36
CA SER A 196 11.51 -16.55 15.58
C SER A 196 12.01 -16.48 14.15
N GLY A 197 12.28 -15.27 13.63
CA GLY A 197 12.65 -15.02 12.23
C GLY A 197 11.50 -15.31 11.24
N LYS A 198 10.25 -15.10 11.67
CA LYS A 198 9.05 -15.40 10.89
C LYS A 198 8.01 -14.29 11.05
N TYR A 199 7.13 -14.19 10.08
CA TYR A 199 5.89 -13.43 10.25
C TYR A 199 4.91 -14.20 11.14
N LEU A 200 4.14 -13.49 11.93
CA LEU A 200 3.01 -14.04 12.67
C LEU A 200 1.92 -14.47 11.69
N LYS A 201 0.96 -15.27 12.16
CA LYS A 201 -0.22 -15.60 11.36
C LYS A 201 -0.89 -14.31 10.90
N ALA A 202 -1.09 -14.17 9.59
CA ALA A 202 -1.74 -12.99 9.06
C ALA A 202 -3.24 -13.01 9.39
N GLU A 203 -3.78 -11.84 9.70
CA GLU A 203 -5.17 -11.61 10.04
C GLU A 203 -5.86 -10.77 8.97
N ASN A 204 -7.08 -11.14 8.60
CA ASN A 204 -7.92 -10.32 7.73
C ASN A 204 -8.28 -9.02 8.46
N ILE A 205 -8.00 -7.86 7.86
CA ILE A 205 -8.24 -6.57 8.55
C ILE A 205 -9.72 -6.22 8.68
N GLY A 206 -10.59 -6.91 7.97
CA GLY A 206 -12.04 -6.76 8.05
C GLY A 206 -12.58 -5.54 7.35
N MET A 207 -13.84 -5.26 7.62
CA MET A 207 -14.50 -4.07 7.08
C MET A 207 -14.12 -2.80 7.84
N PRO A 208 -14.09 -1.66 7.17
CA PRO A 208 -14.61 -1.37 5.83
C PRO A 208 -13.61 -1.65 4.68
N PHE A 209 -12.37 -2.02 4.99
CA PHE A 209 -11.34 -2.23 3.96
C PHE A 209 -11.65 -3.44 3.07
N ASN A 210 -12.01 -4.57 3.67
CA ASN A 210 -12.34 -5.77 2.92
C ASN A 210 -13.83 -5.85 2.58
N SER A 211 -14.14 -6.48 1.45
CA SER A 211 -15.48 -6.59 0.89
C SER A 211 -15.65 -7.90 0.10
N THR A 212 -16.83 -8.12 -0.47
CA THR A 212 -17.07 -9.25 -1.38
C THR A 212 -16.45 -9.08 -2.76
N ALA A 213 -15.80 -7.95 -3.04
CA ALA A 213 -15.08 -7.66 -4.28
C ALA A 213 -13.58 -7.99 -4.15
N ASN A 214 -12.72 -7.35 -4.92
CA ASN A 214 -11.28 -7.43 -4.73
C ASN A 214 -10.79 -6.14 -4.07
N ASP A 215 -10.07 -6.31 -3.00
CA ASP A 215 -9.44 -5.25 -2.23
C ASP A 215 -7.92 -5.44 -2.34
N TYR A 216 -7.24 -4.55 -3.11
CA TYR A 216 -5.92 -4.85 -3.64
C TYR A 216 -4.77 -4.29 -2.84
N LEU A 217 -4.86 -3.04 -2.40
CA LEU A 217 -3.73 -2.32 -1.84
C LEU A 217 -4.15 -1.54 -0.61
N TYR A 218 -3.32 -1.56 0.42
CA TYR A 218 -3.40 -0.73 1.61
C TYR A 218 -2.05 -0.07 1.83
N ILE A 219 -2.03 1.24 1.95
CA ILE A 219 -0.85 2.05 2.23
C ILE A 219 -1.21 3.00 3.37
N GLU A 220 -0.28 3.21 4.27
CA GLU A 220 -0.39 4.16 5.36
C GLU A 220 0.89 5.00 5.43
N ASP A 221 0.72 6.31 5.30
CA ASP A 221 1.76 7.30 5.52
C ASP A 221 1.62 7.82 6.93
N GLU A 222 2.43 7.27 7.85
CA GLU A 222 2.45 7.65 9.27
C GLU A 222 2.97 9.08 9.48
N TYR A 223 3.70 9.65 8.50
CA TYR A 223 4.23 11.00 8.59
C TYR A 223 3.17 12.07 8.30
N ASP A 224 2.41 11.87 7.22
CA ASP A 224 1.34 12.78 6.82
C ASP A 224 -0.03 12.43 7.43
N ASP A 225 -0.11 11.31 8.16
CA ASP A 225 -1.33 10.76 8.76
C ASP A 225 -2.46 10.63 7.71
N ILE A 226 -2.10 10.00 6.58
CA ILE A 226 -2.98 9.74 5.44
C ILE A 226 -2.77 8.29 4.98
N GLY A 227 -3.87 7.61 4.65
CA GLY A 227 -3.82 6.27 4.08
C GLY A 227 -4.57 6.18 2.76
N TRP A 228 -4.19 5.20 1.96
CA TRP A 228 -4.86 4.85 0.70
C TRP A 228 -5.20 3.38 0.68
N PHE A 229 -6.38 3.06 0.19
CA PHE A 229 -6.68 1.68 -0.16
C PHE A 229 -7.41 1.59 -1.50
N VAL A 230 -7.26 0.47 -2.18
CA VAL A 230 -7.74 0.28 -3.55
C VAL A 230 -8.67 -0.91 -3.63
N SER A 231 -9.85 -0.70 -4.21
CA SER A 231 -10.88 -1.72 -4.33
C SER A 231 -11.61 -1.62 -5.67
N ASP A 232 -12.01 -2.76 -6.25
CA ASP A 232 -12.91 -2.75 -7.42
C ASP A 232 -14.39 -2.86 -7.04
N ARG A 233 -14.73 -2.73 -5.74
CA ARG A 233 -16.12 -2.73 -5.29
C ARG A 233 -16.97 -1.72 -6.05
N ARG A 234 -18.08 -2.20 -6.63
CA ARG A 234 -19.01 -1.36 -7.39
C ARG A 234 -18.39 -0.63 -8.59
N GLN A 235 -17.24 -1.08 -9.09
CA GLN A 235 -16.62 -0.51 -10.28
C GLN A 235 -16.85 -1.37 -11.50
N PRO A 236 -16.88 -0.77 -12.71
CA PRO A 236 -16.86 -1.52 -13.96
C PRO A 236 -15.58 -2.33 -14.10
N GLU A 237 -15.62 -3.39 -14.92
CA GLU A 237 -14.43 -4.20 -15.21
C GLU A 237 -13.26 -3.33 -15.70
N GLY A 238 -12.07 -3.56 -15.13
CA GLY A 238 -10.86 -2.80 -15.44
C GLY A 238 -10.70 -1.48 -14.68
N LYS A 239 -11.71 -1.03 -13.92
CA LYS A 239 -11.65 0.14 -13.06
C LYS A 239 -11.53 -0.24 -11.58
N VAL A 240 -10.92 0.64 -10.82
CA VAL A 240 -10.84 0.55 -9.35
C VAL A 240 -11.10 1.91 -8.73
N CYS A 241 -11.53 1.92 -7.49
CA CYS A 241 -11.63 3.11 -6.68
C CYS A 241 -10.45 3.16 -5.69
N ILE A 242 -9.74 4.25 -5.69
CA ILE A 242 -8.76 4.60 -4.66
C ILE A 242 -9.49 5.43 -3.61
N TYR A 243 -9.51 4.94 -2.39
CA TYR A 243 -10.07 5.64 -1.25
C TYR A 243 -8.92 6.24 -0.43
N VAL A 244 -9.07 7.49 -0.01
CA VAL A 244 -8.14 8.16 0.88
C VAL A 244 -8.77 8.23 2.26
N PHE A 245 -8.03 7.85 3.31
CA PHE A 245 -8.57 7.77 4.66
C PHE A 245 -7.59 8.33 5.70
N ILE A 246 -8.10 8.59 6.89
CA ILE A 246 -7.30 8.95 8.06
C ILE A 246 -6.96 7.66 8.80
N PRO A 247 -5.67 7.28 8.93
CA PRO A 247 -5.25 6.17 9.76
C PRO A 247 -5.70 6.34 11.21
N SER A 248 -5.90 5.24 11.92
CA SER A 248 -6.32 5.27 13.32
C SER A 248 -5.40 4.40 14.16
N GLU A 249 -4.68 5.01 15.10
CA GLU A 249 -3.83 4.31 16.07
C GLU A 249 -4.64 3.34 16.95
N VAL A 250 -5.90 3.68 17.20
CA VAL A 250 -6.77 2.89 18.08
C VAL A 250 -7.95 2.34 17.26
N ARG A 251 -8.01 1.03 17.15
CA ARG A 251 -9.11 0.37 16.49
C ARG A 251 -10.43 0.62 17.27
N SER A 252 -11.28 1.47 16.72
CA SER A 252 -12.66 1.67 17.14
C SER A 252 -13.60 1.06 16.11
N ILE A 253 -14.79 0.61 16.55
CA ILE A 253 -15.79 0.00 15.68
C ILE A 253 -17.07 0.86 15.66
N TYR A 254 -17.78 0.80 14.53
CA TYR A 254 -19.12 1.36 14.47
C TYR A 254 -20.06 0.57 15.39
N ARG A 255 -20.98 1.27 16.04
CA ARG A 255 -22.03 0.69 16.91
C ARG A 255 -23.35 1.39 16.61
N GLU A 256 -23.87 1.13 15.42
CA GLU A 256 -25.12 1.71 14.99
C GLU A 256 -26.31 0.86 15.47
N GLU A 257 -27.35 1.50 15.94
CA GLU A 257 -28.60 0.80 16.34
C GLU A 257 -29.40 0.33 15.11
N ASP A 258 -29.28 1.06 13.99
CA ASP A 258 -29.86 0.68 12.69
C ASP A 258 -28.92 -0.26 11.92
N PRO A 259 -29.30 -1.53 11.71
CA PRO A 259 -28.50 -2.48 10.97
C PRO A 259 -28.20 -2.02 9.51
N GLY A 260 -29.12 -1.30 8.88
CA GLY A 260 -28.93 -0.79 7.51
C GLY A 260 -27.85 0.30 7.48
N ARG A 261 -27.80 1.16 8.48
CA ARG A 261 -26.73 2.15 8.61
C ARG A 261 -25.38 1.51 8.92
N GLN A 262 -25.36 0.51 9.79
CA GLN A 262 -24.15 -0.28 10.08
C GLN A 262 -23.60 -0.91 8.80
N GLU A 263 -24.43 -1.55 7.98
CA GLU A 263 -24.06 -2.16 6.71
C GLU A 263 -23.54 -1.12 5.70
N ASN A 264 -24.19 0.04 5.61
CA ASN A 264 -23.77 1.11 4.71
C ASN A 264 -22.38 1.65 5.06
N LEU A 265 -22.09 1.85 6.36
CA LEU A 265 -20.78 2.28 6.84
C LEU A 265 -19.72 1.19 6.61
N ALA A 266 -20.01 -0.05 6.94
CA ALA A 266 -19.13 -1.19 6.71
C ALA A 266 -18.77 -1.39 5.22
N SER A 267 -19.74 -1.14 4.34
CA SER A 267 -19.55 -1.29 2.88
C SER A 267 -19.06 -0.03 2.16
N ILE A 268 -18.89 1.08 2.87
CA ILE A 268 -18.56 2.40 2.31
C ILE A 268 -19.55 2.77 1.18
N MET A 269 -20.85 2.72 1.47
CA MET A 269 -21.85 3.12 0.47
C MET A 269 -21.71 4.58 0.06
N SER A 270 -21.32 5.43 1.02
CA SER A 270 -20.91 6.81 0.82
C SER A 270 -19.78 7.16 1.79
N ILE A 271 -18.70 7.75 1.29
CA ILE A 271 -17.63 8.26 2.17
C ILE A 271 -18.14 9.40 3.06
N ALA A 272 -19.15 10.16 2.61
CA ALA A 272 -19.72 11.25 3.37
C ALA A 272 -20.38 10.80 4.69
N ASP A 273 -20.85 9.56 4.77
CA ASP A 273 -21.45 9.00 5.98
C ASP A 273 -20.41 8.82 7.11
N THR A 274 -19.12 8.86 6.78
CA THR A 274 -18.00 8.68 7.73
C THR A 274 -17.50 9.99 8.34
N TRP A 275 -17.94 11.17 7.84
CA TRP A 275 -17.31 12.46 8.18
C TRP A 275 -17.66 13.01 9.56
N GLY A 276 -18.71 12.54 10.19
CA GLY A 276 -19.17 13.10 11.48
C GLY A 276 -19.55 14.59 11.32
N ASP A 277 -18.86 15.47 12.07
CA ASP A 277 -19.01 16.93 11.96
C ASP A 277 -18.15 17.56 10.84
N GLY A 278 -17.29 16.77 10.21
CA GLY A 278 -16.44 17.16 9.09
C GLY A 278 -15.10 17.80 9.46
N ALA A 279 -14.84 18.08 10.73
CA ALA A 279 -13.61 18.76 11.15
C ALA A 279 -12.35 17.93 10.91
N GLU A 280 -12.40 16.62 11.22
CA GLU A 280 -11.28 15.68 10.96
C GLU A 280 -10.98 15.59 9.46
N ARG A 281 -12.02 15.50 8.63
CA ARG A 281 -11.90 15.50 7.17
C ARG A 281 -11.25 16.77 6.64
N GLU A 282 -11.68 17.94 7.08
CA GLU A 282 -11.16 19.24 6.62
C GLU A 282 -9.66 19.36 6.94
N ALA A 283 -9.24 18.99 8.15
CA ALA A 283 -7.84 18.97 8.54
C ALA A 283 -7.01 18.01 7.68
N ALA A 284 -7.52 16.79 7.42
CA ALA A 284 -6.83 15.79 6.60
C ALA A 284 -6.78 16.16 5.12
N MET A 285 -7.82 16.85 4.59
CA MET A 285 -7.77 17.39 3.23
C MET A 285 -6.67 18.44 3.08
N GLY A 286 -6.44 19.27 4.12
CA GLY A 286 -5.32 20.20 4.13
C GLY A 286 -3.95 19.49 4.07
N ARG A 287 -3.78 18.38 4.80
CA ARG A 287 -2.56 17.54 4.73
C ARG A 287 -2.37 16.91 3.34
N LEU A 288 -3.45 16.37 2.77
CA LEU A 288 -3.42 15.79 1.42
C LEU A 288 -3.02 16.81 0.35
N GLU A 289 -3.53 18.04 0.44
CA GLU A 289 -3.18 19.12 -0.47
C GLU A 289 -1.71 19.54 -0.31
N ALA A 290 -1.23 19.63 0.93
CA ALA A 290 0.17 19.91 1.22
C ALA A 290 1.10 18.79 0.67
N LEU A 291 0.70 17.52 0.81
CA LEU A 291 1.41 16.38 0.25
C LEU A 291 1.47 16.46 -1.28
N ARG A 292 0.34 16.70 -1.96
CA ARG A 292 0.29 16.88 -3.41
C ARG A 292 1.20 18.00 -3.88
N SER A 293 1.16 19.14 -3.20
CA SER A 293 2.01 20.30 -3.51
C SER A 293 3.50 19.99 -3.34
N ARG A 294 3.89 19.21 -2.33
CA ARG A 294 5.29 18.76 -2.17
C ARG A 294 5.75 17.88 -3.33
N ILE A 295 4.88 17.02 -3.84
CA ILE A 295 5.22 16.13 -4.96
C ILE A 295 5.30 16.91 -6.27
N GLU A 296 4.33 17.78 -6.54
CA GLU A 296 4.34 18.64 -7.73
C GLU A 296 5.55 19.56 -7.73
N GLY A 297 5.91 20.15 -6.59
CA GLY A 297 7.13 20.95 -6.44
C GLY A 297 8.43 20.16 -6.64
N LYS A 298 8.44 18.83 -6.40
CA LYS A 298 9.57 17.95 -6.71
C LYS A 298 9.61 17.52 -8.20
N GLY A 299 8.46 17.57 -8.91
CA GLY A 299 8.33 17.14 -10.32
C GLY A 299 8.64 18.21 -11.37
N GLU A 300 8.37 19.45 -11.08
CA GLU A 300 8.76 20.60 -11.92
C GLU A 300 10.01 21.21 -11.30
N GLY A 301 11.18 20.94 -11.85
CA GLY A 301 12.47 21.43 -11.34
C GLY A 301 12.39 22.79 -10.61
N GLY A 302 12.12 22.76 -9.33
CA GLY A 302 12.44 23.82 -8.39
C GLY A 302 11.56 25.04 -8.33
N SER A 303 10.30 24.90 -7.87
CA SER A 303 9.61 26.05 -7.25
C SER A 303 9.10 25.74 -5.82
N GLY A 304 9.66 24.74 -5.13
CA GLY A 304 9.52 24.64 -3.68
C GLY A 304 10.23 25.83 -3.02
N GLU A 305 9.64 26.41 -1.98
CA GLU A 305 10.37 27.32 -1.12
C GLU A 305 11.64 26.62 -0.64
N ILE A 306 12.77 27.04 -1.19
CA ILE A 306 14.08 26.64 -0.70
C ILE A 306 14.51 27.65 0.35
N GLU A 307 15.33 27.23 1.29
CA GLU A 307 16.00 28.15 2.21
C GLU A 307 17.50 27.95 2.07
N PHE A 308 18.13 28.74 1.20
CA PHE A 308 19.57 28.71 1.01
C PHE A 308 20.19 30.02 1.39
N VAL A 309 20.89 30.04 2.52
CA VAL A 309 21.59 31.24 3.02
C VAL A 309 22.88 31.42 2.21
N VAL A 310 22.91 32.43 1.38
CA VAL A 310 24.07 32.82 0.55
C VAL A 310 25.10 33.59 1.41
N ASN A 311 24.61 34.59 2.15
CA ASN A 311 25.38 35.40 3.11
C ASN A 311 24.45 35.99 4.16
N ASP A 312 24.97 36.84 5.05
CA ASP A 312 24.22 37.41 6.20
C ASP A 312 23.00 38.26 5.76
N ASP A 313 22.99 38.76 4.53
CA ASP A 313 21.94 39.66 4.02
C ASP A 313 21.01 38.99 2.99
N VAL A 314 21.43 37.84 2.43
CA VAL A 314 20.78 37.20 1.28
C VAL A 314 20.48 35.73 1.55
N THR A 315 19.19 35.39 1.56
CA THR A 315 18.70 34.02 1.61
C THR A 315 17.82 33.79 0.38
N TYR A 316 18.17 32.80 -0.43
CA TYR A 316 17.36 32.39 -1.59
C TYR A 316 16.20 31.51 -1.14
N ARG A 317 15.03 31.82 -1.65
CA ARG A 317 13.78 31.07 -1.35
C ARG A 317 13.21 30.37 -2.58
N SER A 318 13.84 30.54 -3.73
CA SER A 318 13.45 29.86 -4.97
C SER A 318 14.67 29.55 -5.83
N MET A 319 14.58 28.48 -6.63
CA MET A 319 15.65 28.08 -7.57
C MET A 319 15.95 29.16 -8.62
N SER A 320 14.98 30.02 -8.92
CA SER A 320 15.16 31.12 -9.87
C SER A 320 16.07 32.24 -9.37
N GLU A 321 16.36 32.32 -8.08
CA GLU A 321 17.22 33.33 -7.47
C GLU A 321 18.71 33.03 -7.66
N PHE A 322 19.07 31.77 -7.96
CA PHE A 322 20.45 31.43 -8.29
C PHE A 322 20.90 32.10 -9.59
N LYS A 323 22.08 32.70 -9.59
CA LYS A 323 22.62 33.51 -10.70
C LYS A 323 22.99 32.66 -11.93
N SER A 324 23.25 31.37 -11.79
CA SER A 324 23.63 30.50 -12.90
C SER A 324 22.93 29.14 -12.87
N ASP A 325 22.76 28.51 -14.05
CA ASP A 325 22.27 27.12 -14.16
C ASP A 325 23.19 26.15 -13.42
N HIS A 326 24.49 26.37 -13.48
CA HIS A 326 25.47 25.56 -12.77
C HIS A 326 25.26 25.57 -11.26
N ASN A 327 24.94 26.72 -10.66
CA ASN A 327 24.67 26.80 -9.22
C ASN A 327 23.33 26.14 -8.87
N ARG A 328 22.33 26.17 -9.77
CA ARG A 328 21.10 25.38 -9.62
C ARG A 328 21.35 23.88 -9.64
N GLU A 329 22.20 23.41 -10.55
CA GLU A 329 22.60 21.99 -10.59
C GLU A 329 23.38 21.57 -9.33
N LEU A 330 24.35 22.37 -8.90
CA LEU A 330 25.10 22.12 -7.67
C LEU A 330 24.20 22.10 -6.43
N TYR A 331 23.20 22.97 -6.38
CA TYR A 331 22.23 22.99 -5.29
C TYR A 331 21.30 21.76 -5.32
N ALA A 332 20.86 21.31 -6.48
CA ALA A 332 20.10 20.08 -6.62
C ALA A 332 20.90 18.83 -6.18
N GLU A 333 22.21 18.81 -6.47
CA GLU A 333 23.11 17.75 -5.97
C GLU A 333 23.34 17.88 -4.45
N LEU A 334 23.43 19.10 -3.91
CA LEU A 334 23.55 19.35 -2.48
C LEU A 334 22.33 18.78 -1.73
N LEU A 335 21.12 19.02 -2.24
CA LEU A 335 19.91 18.47 -1.64
C LEU A 335 19.92 16.94 -1.61
N LYS A 336 20.38 16.29 -2.68
CA LYS A 336 20.51 14.82 -2.72
C LYS A 336 21.53 14.30 -1.69
N SER A 337 22.65 15.00 -1.50
CA SER A 337 23.65 14.62 -0.50
C SER A 337 23.13 14.82 0.93
N MET A 338 22.32 15.86 1.16
CA MET A 338 21.66 16.11 2.45
C MET A 338 20.63 15.02 2.78
N ASP A 339 19.76 14.69 1.84
CA ASP A 339 18.76 13.63 1.97
C ASP A 339 19.43 12.27 2.24
N ARG A 340 20.49 11.95 1.48
CA ARG A 340 21.26 10.72 1.69
C ARG A 340 21.88 10.65 3.10
N LYS A 341 22.41 11.80 3.58
CA LYS A 341 22.98 11.87 4.94
C LYS A 341 21.92 11.65 6.00
N GLU A 342 20.76 12.29 5.87
CA GLU A 342 19.64 12.13 6.80
C GLU A 342 19.16 10.68 6.89
N GLN A 343 18.99 10.02 5.74
CA GLN A 343 18.62 8.61 5.68
C GLN A 343 19.67 7.71 6.33
N LEU A 344 20.95 8.00 6.09
CA LEU A 344 22.05 7.24 6.66
C LEU A 344 22.12 7.41 8.19
N ASP A 345 21.97 8.62 8.70
CA ASP A 345 21.97 8.93 10.13
C ASP A 345 20.81 8.26 10.86
N ALA A 346 19.61 8.28 10.25
CA ALA A 346 18.45 7.56 10.75
C ALA A 346 18.67 6.04 10.76
N GLY A 347 19.38 5.50 9.77
CA GLY A 347 19.78 4.09 9.71
C GLY A 347 20.76 3.72 10.83
N ILE A 348 21.78 4.54 11.04
CA ILE A 348 22.79 4.36 12.11
C ILE A 348 22.12 4.30 13.49
N GLU A 349 21.16 5.19 13.76
CA GLU A 349 20.53 5.24 15.08
C GLU A 349 19.67 3.98 15.35
N ARG A 350 18.99 3.47 14.33
CA ARG A 350 18.26 2.18 14.43
C ARG A 350 19.19 1.00 14.66
N GLU A 351 20.31 0.94 13.95
CA GLU A 351 21.32 -0.11 14.15
C GLU A 351 21.97 -0.05 15.51
N ARG A 352 22.21 1.15 16.04
CA ARG A 352 22.69 1.37 17.41
C ARG A 352 21.70 0.85 18.45
N GLU A 353 20.40 1.02 18.20
CA GLU A 353 19.37 0.48 19.08
C GLU A 353 19.34 -1.06 19.02
N TYR A 354 19.50 -1.62 17.84
CA TYR A 354 19.60 -3.08 17.65
C TYR A 354 20.87 -3.66 18.29
N TYR A 355 21.99 -2.97 18.14
CA TYR A 355 23.27 -3.31 18.79
C TYR A 355 23.14 -3.38 20.32
N ARG A 356 22.41 -2.46 20.94
CA ARG A 356 22.18 -2.47 22.39
C ARG A 356 21.48 -3.75 22.87
N LYS A 357 20.63 -4.35 22.04
CA LYS A 357 19.83 -5.54 22.34
C LYS A 357 20.47 -6.86 21.88
N ALA A 358 21.53 -6.81 21.06
CA ALA A 358 22.14 -7.96 20.41
C ALA A 358 23.06 -8.78 21.33
N GLY A 359 23.21 -10.07 21.03
CA GLY A 359 24.21 -10.94 21.69
C GLY A 359 25.64 -10.69 21.18
N GLU A 360 26.65 -11.08 21.95
CA GLU A 360 28.07 -10.74 21.72
C GLU A 360 28.60 -11.05 20.31
N LYS A 361 28.18 -12.15 19.69
CA LYS A 361 28.62 -12.51 18.32
C LYS A 361 28.07 -11.55 17.26
N LEU A 362 26.82 -11.11 17.44
CA LEU A 362 26.16 -10.19 16.52
C LEU A 362 26.63 -8.76 16.72
N LYS A 363 27.00 -8.37 17.95
CA LYS A 363 27.57 -7.06 18.25
C LYS A 363 28.86 -6.79 17.49
N GLY A 364 29.72 -7.81 17.30
CA GLY A 364 30.95 -7.64 16.52
C GLY A 364 30.67 -7.23 15.07
N GLN A 365 29.73 -7.88 14.41
CA GLN A 365 29.33 -7.58 13.03
C GLN A 365 28.62 -6.23 12.91
N LEU A 366 27.63 -5.99 13.76
CA LEU A 366 26.89 -4.72 13.78
C LEU A 366 27.80 -3.52 14.12
N GLY A 367 28.79 -3.70 14.98
CA GLY A 367 29.74 -2.65 15.32
C GLY A 367 30.59 -2.21 14.13
N GLU A 368 31.05 -3.16 13.30
CA GLU A 368 31.79 -2.85 12.07
C GLU A 368 30.90 -2.14 11.03
N GLU A 369 29.64 -2.57 10.88
CA GLU A 369 28.69 -1.97 9.96
C GLU A 369 28.30 -0.54 10.39
N ILE A 370 28.01 -0.33 11.67
CA ILE A 370 27.73 1.01 12.22
C ILE A 370 28.92 1.94 11.99
N MET A 371 30.14 1.48 12.28
CA MET A 371 31.34 2.28 12.09
C MET A 371 31.58 2.66 10.63
N ALA A 372 31.31 1.75 9.69
CA ALA A 372 31.42 2.02 8.27
C ALA A 372 30.40 3.10 7.81
N LYS A 373 29.16 3.01 8.29
CA LYS A 373 28.12 4.01 8.00
C LYS A 373 28.41 5.36 8.65
N GLU A 374 28.96 5.39 9.85
CA GLU A 374 29.41 6.63 10.51
C GLU A 374 30.48 7.34 9.70
N LEU A 375 31.46 6.59 9.16
CA LEU A 375 32.49 7.15 8.28
C LEU A 375 31.89 7.69 6.96
N GLU A 376 30.89 7.01 6.40
CA GLU A 376 30.18 7.50 5.22
C GLU A 376 29.40 8.78 5.54
N SER A 377 28.71 8.85 6.69
CA SER A 377 28.00 10.05 7.14
C SER A 377 28.92 11.23 7.32
N GLU A 378 30.11 11.03 7.93
CA GLU A 378 31.14 12.07 8.05
C GLU A 378 31.67 12.54 6.69
N ALA A 379 31.81 11.63 5.72
CA ALA A 379 32.25 11.98 4.37
C ALA A 379 31.20 12.83 3.64
N LEU A 380 29.92 12.46 3.76
CA LEU A 380 28.78 13.24 3.23
C LEU A 380 28.70 14.62 3.88
N GLU A 381 28.94 14.74 5.18
CA GLU A 381 28.93 16.03 5.87
C GLU A 381 30.01 16.98 5.32
N LYS A 382 31.20 16.47 5.05
CA LYS A 382 32.28 17.24 4.42
C LYS A 382 31.92 17.67 3.00
N GLU A 383 31.36 16.74 2.22
CA GLU A 383 30.90 17.01 0.86
C GLU A 383 29.82 18.09 0.83
N ILE A 384 28.81 18.00 1.72
CA ILE A 384 27.74 18.99 1.89
C ILE A 384 28.33 20.36 2.22
N ALA A 385 29.28 20.43 3.16
CA ALA A 385 29.93 21.66 3.55
C ALA A 385 30.74 22.29 2.40
N GLU A 386 31.48 21.48 1.64
CA GLU A 386 32.26 21.93 0.49
C GLU A 386 31.37 22.45 -0.66
N ARG A 387 30.30 21.72 -0.98
CA ARG A 387 29.33 22.14 -2.02
C ARG A 387 28.60 23.41 -1.60
N THR A 388 28.15 23.50 -0.35
CA THR A 388 27.52 24.72 0.19
C THR A 388 28.44 25.92 0.07
N LYS A 389 29.73 25.74 0.43
CA LYS A 389 30.73 26.79 0.31
C LYS A 389 31.00 27.18 -1.14
N ALA A 390 31.07 26.22 -2.05
CA ALA A 390 31.28 26.48 -3.48
C ALA A 390 30.15 27.30 -4.08
N ILE A 391 28.89 26.94 -3.79
CA ILE A 391 27.73 27.71 -4.24
C ILE A 391 27.74 29.11 -3.66
N ARG A 392 27.96 29.27 -2.35
CA ARG A 392 28.04 30.58 -1.69
C ARG A 392 29.11 31.48 -2.29
N ASN A 393 30.31 30.95 -2.55
CA ASN A 393 31.40 31.70 -3.17
C ASN A 393 31.01 32.17 -4.57
N SER A 394 30.48 31.24 -5.39
CA SER A 394 30.01 31.57 -6.73
C SER A 394 28.90 32.61 -6.75
N GLU A 395 27.94 32.54 -5.84
CA GLU A 395 26.83 33.49 -5.73
C GLU A 395 27.29 34.86 -5.20
N ASN A 396 28.33 34.90 -4.36
CA ASN A 396 28.94 36.15 -3.88
C ASN A 396 29.96 36.77 -4.86
N GLY A 397 30.27 36.08 -5.96
CA GLY A 397 31.25 36.57 -6.96
C GLY A 397 32.71 36.47 -6.51
N LEU A 398 33.02 35.49 -5.63
CA LEU A 398 34.33 35.18 -5.09
C LEU A 398 35.03 34.06 -5.85
#